data_13bf639e9a1d07dc4f2af4b5dde03545
#
_entry.id   13bf639e9a1d07dc4f2af4b5dde03545
#
_cell.length_a   1.000
_cell.length_b   1.000
_cell.length_c   1.000
_cell.angle_alpha   90.00
_cell.angle_beta   90.00
_cell.angle_gamma   90.00
#
_symmetry.space_group_name_H-M   'P 1'
#
loop_
_entity.id
_entity.type
_entity.pdbx_description
1 polymer ?
#
loop_
_entity_poly.entity_id
_entity_poly.type
_entity_poly.pdbx_seq_one_letter_code
_entity_poly.pdbx_strand_id
1 'polypeptide(L)'
;FLVSLVPRPDHTKSAGSYIVTQTNLEALQKKLEELELDEQQRKRLEAFLTQKQKVGELKDDDFEKISELGAGNGGVVFKVSHKPSGLVMARKLIHLEIKPAIRNQIIRELQVLHECNSPYIVGFYGAFYSDGEISICMEHMDGGSLDQVLKKAGRIPEQILGKVSIAVIKGLTYLREKHKIMHRDVKPSNILVNSRGEIKLCDFGVSGQLIDSMANSFVGTRSYMSPERLQGTHYSVQSDIWSMGLSLVEMAVGRYPIPPPDAKELELMFGCQVEGDAAETPPRPRTPGRPLSSYGMDSRPPMAIFELLDYIVNEPPPKLPSGVFSLEFQDFVNKCLIKNPAERADLKQLMVHTFIKRSDAEEVDFAGWLCSTIGLNQPSTPTHVASV
;
A
#
# COMPACT_ATOMS: atom_id res chain seq x y z
N PHE A 1 -23.95 8.76 15.95
CA PHE A 1 -25.28 8.19 15.74
C PHE A 1 -25.71 8.40 14.30
N LEU A 2 -25.51 7.42 13.45
CA LEU A 2 -26.30 7.08 12.27
C LEU A 2 -25.81 5.70 11.81
N VAL A 3 -26.41 4.69 12.38
CA VAL A 3 -26.33 3.31 11.92
C VAL A 3 -27.25 3.24 10.69
N SER A 4 -26.65 3.15 9.51
CA SER A 4 -27.38 2.85 8.29
C SER A 4 -27.78 1.37 8.33
N LEU A 5 -29.08 1.12 8.30
CA LEU A 5 -29.72 -0.17 8.27
C LEU A 5 -29.33 -0.91 6.97
N VAL A 6 -28.46 -1.90 7.12
CA VAL A 6 -28.33 -2.98 6.14
C VAL A 6 -29.43 -4.02 6.45
N PRO A 7 -30.20 -4.51 5.48
CA PRO A 7 -31.21 -5.54 5.73
C PRO A 7 -30.54 -6.81 6.31
N ARG A 8 -31.04 -7.32 7.41
CA ARG A 8 -30.59 -8.59 7.98
C ARG A 8 -30.95 -9.72 7.02
N PRO A 9 -29.99 -10.56 6.63
CA PRO A 9 -30.33 -11.79 5.94
C PRO A 9 -30.90 -12.80 6.94
N ASP A 10 -31.86 -13.55 6.47
CA ASP A 10 -32.61 -14.59 7.16
C ASP A 10 -31.69 -15.68 7.77
N HIS A 11 -31.96 -16.10 8.99
CA HIS A 11 -31.14 -16.94 9.86
C HIS A 11 -31.24 -18.44 9.57
N THR A 12 -31.31 -18.92 8.33
CA THR A 12 -31.34 -20.35 8.03
C THR A 12 -30.60 -20.74 6.74
N LYS A 13 -29.37 -20.31 6.54
CA LYS A 13 -28.49 -20.98 5.57
C LYS A 13 -27.09 -21.12 6.16
N SER A 14 -26.61 -22.38 6.21
CA SER A 14 -25.25 -22.79 6.48
C SER A 14 -24.23 -21.84 5.85
N ALA A 15 -23.05 -21.72 6.44
CA ALA A 15 -21.92 -20.99 5.88
C ALA A 15 -21.66 -21.42 4.42
N GLY A 16 -22.46 -20.86 3.52
CA GLY A 16 -22.40 -21.12 2.09
C GLY A 16 -21.15 -20.44 1.53
N SER A 17 -20.28 -21.25 1.02
CA SER A 17 -19.21 -20.89 0.11
C SER A 17 -19.69 -19.76 -0.83
N TYR A 18 -18.98 -18.62 -0.83
CA TYR A 18 -19.18 -17.59 -1.83
C TYR A 18 -18.64 -18.11 -3.16
N ILE A 19 -19.43 -18.97 -3.80
CA ILE A 19 -19.21 -19.35 -5.18
C ILE A 19 -19.59 -18.13 -6.00
N VAL A 20 -18.66 -17.58 -6.77
CA VAL A 20 -18.97 -16.56 -7.77
C VAL A 20 -19.86 -17.23 -8.80
N THR A 21 -21.18 -17.06 -8.64
CA THR A 21 -22.17 -17.57 -9.57
C THR A 21 -22.16 -16.71 -10.84
N GLN A 22 -22.65 -17.26 -11.96
CA GLN A 22 -22.73 -16.51 -13.23
C GLN A 22 -23.51 -15.19 -13.07
N THR A 23 -24.52 -15.16 -12.23
CA THR A 23 -25.30 -13.96 -11.88
C THR A 23 -24.47 -12.91 -11.16
N ASN A 24 -23.55 -13.31 -10.29
CA ASN A 24 -22.63 -12.39 -9.61
C ASN A 24 -21.57 -11.83 -10.56
N LEU A 25 -21.14 -12.60 -11.57
CA LEU A 25 -20.21 -12.12 -12.58
C LEU A 25 -20.81 -11.02 -13.45
N GLU A 26 -22.02 -11.21 -13.93
CA GLU A 26 -22.72 -10.19 -14.74
C GLU A 26 -22.91 -8.89 -13.94
N ALA A 27 -23.27 -9.00 -12.66
CA ALA A 27 -23.36 -7.85 -11.76
C ALA A 27 -22.01 -7.15 -11.56
N LEU A 28 -20.91 -7.90 -11.42
CA LEU A 28 -19.55 -7.36 -11.30
C LEU A 28 -19.10 -6.71 -12.61
N GLN A 29 -19.36 -7.32 -13.77
CA GLN A 29 -19.05 -6.76 -15.08
C GLN A 29 -19.79 -5.43 -15.30
N LYS A 30 -21.07 -5.34 -14.91
CA LYS A 30 -21.82 -4.09 -14.96
C LYS A 30 -21.21 -3.00 -14.10
N LYS A 31 -20.71 -3.34 -12.89
CA LYS A 31 -20.00 -2.40 -12.03
C LYS A 31 -18.68 -1.93 -12.65
N LEU A 32 -17.99 -2.77 -13.43
CA LEU A 32 -16.80 -2.36 -14.16
C LEU A 32 -17.09 -1.34 -15.26
N GLU A 33 -18.26 -1.40 -15.89
CA GLU A 33 -18.68 -0.41 -16.89
C GLU A 33 -18.87 1.00 -16.31
N GLU A 34 -19.11 1.09 -15.00
CA GLU A 34 -19.23 2.37 -14.28
C GLU A 34 -17.85 2.99 -13.95
N LEU A 35 -16.75 2.27 -14.17
CA LEU A 35 -15.39 2.75 -13.95
C LEU A 35 -14.83 3.31 -15.24
N GLU A 36 -14.09 4.40 -15.14
CA GLU A 36 -13.30 4.96 -16.25
C GLU A 36 -12.03 4.11 -16.45
N LEU A 37 -12.17 3.01 -17.20
CA LEU A 37 -11.09 2.09 -17.52
C LEU A 37 -10.66 2.26 -18.98
N ASP A 38 -9.33 2.22 -19.23
CA ASP A 38 -8.85 1.97 -20.58
C ASP A 38 -9.11 0.50 -20.99
N GLU A 39 -8.96 0.21 -22.26
CA GLU A 39 -9.26 -1.13 -22.80
C GLU A 39 -8.37 -2.22 -22.19
N GLN A 40 -7.10 -1.91 -21.92
CA GLN A 40 -6.16 -2.85 -21.33
C GLN A 40 -6.51 -3.15 -19.87
N GLN A 41 -6.85 -2.13 -19.10
CA GLN A 41 -7.31 -2.28 -17.71
C GLN A 41 -8.58 -3.11 -17.64
N ARG A 42 -9.55 -2.85 -18.52
CA ARG A 42 -10.79 -3.62 -18.60
C ARG A 42 -10.52 -5.09 -18.89
N LYS A 43 -9.72 -5.39 -19.91
CA LYS A 43 -9.37 -6.78 -20.28
C LYS A 43 -8.68 -7.52 -19.14
N ARG A 44 -7.78 -6.87 -18.40
CA ARG A 44 -7.08 -7.47 -17.26
C ARG A 44 -8.02 -7.78 -16.11
N LEU A 45 -8.93 -6.88 -15.77
CA LEU A 45 -9.94 -7.11 -14.72
C LEU A 45 -10.93 -8.20 -15.10
N GLU A 46 -11.41 -8.21 -16.33
CA GLU A 46 -12.30 -9.27 -16.85
C GLU A 46 -11.60 -10.63 -16.83
N ALA A 47 -10.34 -10.69 -17.23
CA ALA A 47 -9.53 -11.91 -17.15
C ALA A 47 -9.36 -12.40 -15.72
N PHE A 48 -9.08 -11.50 -14.77
CA PHE A 48 -9.00 -11.82 -13.36
C PHE A 48 -10.31 -12.39 -12.82
N LEU A 49 -11.45 -11.76 -13.10
CA LEU A 49 -12.78 -12.20 -12.66
C LEU A 49 -13.14 -13.57 -13.27
N THR A 50 -12.79 -13.79 -14.52
CA THR A 50 -13.01 -15.08 -15.20
C THR A 50 -12.17 -16.19 -14.57
N GLN A 51 -10.92 -15.93 -14.26
CA GLN A 51 -10.06 -16.90 -13.58
C GLN A 51 -10.53 -17.18 -12.15
N LYS A 52 -10.97 -16.16 -11.44
CA LYS A 52 -11.50 -16.27 -10.08
C LYS A 52 -12.70 -17.23 -9.99
N GLN A 53 -13.56 -17.26 -11.01
CA GLN A 53 -14.70 -18.20 -11.05
C GLN A 53 -14.29 -19.66 -10.98
N LYS A 54 -13.10 -20.01 -11.49
CA LYS A 54 -12.58 -21.39 -11.53
C LYS A 54 -12.04 -21.84 -10.18
N VAL A 55 -11.83 -20.95 -9.24
CA VAL A 55 -11.17 -21.23 -7.96
C VAL A 55 -12.06 -22.05 -7.04
N GLY A 56 -13.36 -21.73 -6.97
CA GLY A 56 -14.29 -22.40 -6.07
C GLY A 56 -14.02 -22.11 -4.59
N GLU A 57 -14.38 -23.06 -3.73
CA GLU A 57 -14.13 -22.97 -2.30
C GLU A 57 -12.66 -23.21 -1.98
N LEU A 58 -12.06 -22.32 -1.18
CA LEU A 58 -10.66 -22.42 -0.78
C LEU A 58 -10.50 -23.36 0.41
N LYS A 59 -9.56 -24.30 0.32
CA LYS A 59 -9.20 -25.27 1.38
C LYS A 59 -7.69 -25.32 1.54
N ASP A 60 -7.23 -25.53 2.76
CA ASP A 60 -5.79 -25.60 3.05
C ASP A 60 -5.05 -26.65 2.21
N ASP A 61 -5.64 -27.83 2.04
CA ASP A 61 -5.07 -28.95 1.30
C ASP A 61 -4.88 -28.66 -0.22
N ASP A 62 -5.56 -27.65 -0.75
CA ASP A 62 -5.50 -27.29 -2.18
C ASP A 62 -4.29 -26.42 -2.51
N PHE A 63 -3.52 -26.00 -1.53
CA PHE A 63 -2.37 -25.11 -1.72
C PHE A 63 -1.04 -25.84 -1.60
N GLU A 64 -0.14 -25.51 -2.50
CA GLU A 64 1.26 -25.89 -2.44
C GLU A 64 2.12 -24.64 -2.27
N LYS A 65 2.93 -24.62 -1.21
CA LYS A 65 3.84 -23.53 -0.93
C LYS A 65 4.99 -23.51 -1.92
N ILE A 66 5.22 -22.35 -2.58
CA ILE A 66 6.33 -22.14 -3.51
C ILE A 66 7.49 -21.44 -2.79
N SER A 67 7.23 -20.29 -2.17
CA SER A 67 8.26 -19.49 -1.47
C SER A 67 7.62 -18.54 -0.47
N GLU A 68 8.41 -17.99 0.42
CA GLU A 68 8.01 -16.89 1.29
C GLU A 68 8.18 -15.56 0.54
N LEU A 69 7.16 -14.69 0.60
CA LEU A 69 7.19 -13.36 0.01
C LEU A 69 7.53 -12.28 1.02
N GLY A 70 7.17 -12.47 2.28
CA GLY A 70 7.48 -11.54 3.36
C GLY A 70 6.87 -11.96 4.68
N ALA A 71 7.43 -11.44 5.76
CA ALA A 71 6.94 -11.64 7.12
C ALA A 71 6.97 -10.30 7.87
N GLY A 72 6.00 -10.10 8.75
CA GLY A 72 5.90 -8.92 9.59
C GLY A 72 4.87 -9.10 10.70
N ASN A 73 4.60 -8.04 11.44
CA ASN A 73 3.62 -8.07 12.53
C ASN A 73 2.20 -8.42 12.08
N GLY A 74 1.90 -8.24 10.79
CA GLY A 74 0.61 -8.60 10.18
C GLY A 74 0.49 -10.06 9.74
N GLY A 75 1.50 -10.88 9.96
CA GLY A 75 1.55 -12.28 9.52
C GLY A 75 2.63 -12.57 8.50
N VAL A 76 2.60 -13.76 7.93
CA VAL A 76 3.54 -14.22 6.90
C VAL A 76 2.81 -14.38 5.58
N VAL A 77 3.42 -13.94 4.48
CA VAL A 77 2.87 -14.07 3.14
C VAL A 77 3.70 -15.06 2.33
N PHE A 78 3.03 -16.04 1.74
CA PHE A 78 3.64 -17.04 0.89
C PHE A 78 3.13 -16.93 -0.55
N LYS A 79 4.03 -17.15 -1.51
CA LYS A 79 3.67 -17.49 -2.86
C LYS A 79 3.23 -18.94 -2.87
N VAL A 80 2.03 -19.21 -3.34
CA VAL A 80 1.42 -20.54 -3.35
C VAL A 80 0.85 -20.88 -4.72
N SER A 81 0.77 -22.17 -5.02
CA SER A 81 0.01 -22.70 -6.15
C SER A 81 -1.31 -23.26 -5.65
N HIS A 82 -2.42 -22.79 -6.20
CA HIS A 82 -3.72 -23.38 -5.97
C HIS A 82 -3.92 -24.53 -6.95
N LYS A 83 -3.74 -25.76 -6.49
CA LYS A 83 -3.69 -26.97 -7.34
C LYS A 83 -4.93 -27.16 -8.22
N PRO A 84 -6.18 -27.03 -7.72
CA PRO A 84 -7.36 -27.24 -8.53
C PRO A 84 -7.51 -26.28 -9.72
N SER A 85 -7.13 -25.00 -9.55
CA SER A 85 -7.22 -23.97 -10.60
C SER A 85 -5.93 -23.76 -11.38
N GLY A 86 -4.80 -24.21 -10.85
CA GLY A 86 -3.48 -23.95 -11.40
C GLY A 86 -2.99 -22.51 -11.22
N LEU A 87 -3.73 -21.68 -10.48
CA LEU A 87 -3.38 -20.27 -10.27
C LEU A 87 -2.30 -20.13 -9.21
N VAL A 88 -1.38 -19.21 -9.45
CA VAL A 88 -0.42 -18.73 -8.45
C VAL A 88 -1.03 -17.58 -7.68
N MET A 89 -0.99 -17.65 -6.35
CA MET A 89 -1.58 -16.66 -5.45
C MET A 89 -0.56 -16.22 -4.40
N ALA A 90 -0.82 -15.09 -3.76
CA ALA A 90 -0.21 -14.70 -2.50
C ALA A 90 -1.17 -15.06 -1.36
N ARG A 91 -0.71 -15.91 -0.44
CA ARG A 91 -1.48 -16.33 0.74
C ARG A 91 -0.89 -15.72 1.99
N LYS A 92 -1.65 -14.84 2.63
CA LYS A 92 -1.30 -14.24 3.92
C LYS A 92 -1.88 -15.08 5.05
N LEU A 93 -1.01 -15.52 5.97
CA LEU A 93 -1.35 -16.29 7.15
C LEU A 93 -1.26 -15.40 8.37
N ILE A 94 -2.37 -15.25 9.10
CA ILE A 94 -2.45 -14.47 10.33
C ILE A 94 -2.78 -15.42 11.46
N HIS A 95 -1.84 -15.60 12.38
CA HIS A 95 -2.06 -16.41 13.57
C HIS A 95 -2.80 -15.58 14.63
N LEU A 96 -4.00 -16.03 15.04
CA LEU A 96 -4.81 -15.38 16.03
C LEU A 96 -5.43 -16.42 16.97
N GLU A 97 -5.13 -16.32 18.26
CA GLU A 97 -5.80 -17.07 19.32
C GLU A 97 -7.09 -16.36 19.72
N ILE A 98 -8.16 -16.61 18.99
CA ILE A 98 -9.45 -15.95 19.14
C ILE A 98 -10.61 -16.95 19.23
N LYS A 99 -11.70 -16.48 19.83
CA LYS A 99 -12.94 -17.29 19.93
C LYS A 99 -13.53 -17.55 18.52
N PRO A 100 -14.18 -18.74 18.31
CA PRO A 100 -14.78 -19.07 17.01
C PRO A 100 -15.76 -18.02 16.48
N ALA A 101 -16.52 -17.36 17.35
CA ALA A 101 -17.46 -16.31 16.95
C ALA A 101 -16.76 -15.09 16.35
N ILE A 102 -15.63 -14.67 16.94
CA ILE A 102 -14.81 -13.54 16.46
C ILE A 102 -14.15 -13.89 15.13
N ARG A 103 -13.58 -15.09 15.03
CA ARG A 103 -13.00 -15.61 13.80
C ARG A 103 -13.99 -15.60 12.64
N ASN A 104 -15.20 -16.10 12.87
CA ASN A 104 -16.26 -16.14 11.86
C ASN A 104 -16.72 -14.73 11.46
N GLN A 105 -16.70 -13.78 12.39
CA GLN A 105 -16.98 -12.38 12.10
C GLN A 105 -15.89 -11.77 11.19
N ILE A 106 -14.61 -12.00 11.48
CA ILE A 106 -13.51 -11.55 10.65
C ILE A 106 -13.65 -12.08 9.22
N ILE A 107 -13.90 -13.37 9.05
CA ILE A 107 -14.09 -13.98 7.72
C ILE A 107 -15.26 -13.35 6.98
N ARG A 108 -16.37 -13.08 7.66
CA ARG A 108 -17.53 -12.39 7.05
C ARG A 108 -17.22 -10.96 6.63
N GLU A 109 -16.53 -10.21 7.46
CA GLU A 109 -16.13 -8.83 7.15
C GLU A 109 -15.16 -8.77 5.96
N LEU A 110 -14.27 -9.76 5.82
CA LEU A 110 -13.35 -9.86 4.68
C LEU A 110 -14.06 -10.15 3.35
N GLN A 111 -15.30 -10.67 3.36
CA GLN A 111 -16.02 -10.99 2.11
C GLN A 111 -16.32 -9.75 1.25
N VAL A 112 -16.35 -8.56 1.81
CA VAL A 112 -16.51 -7.30 1.06
C VAL A 112 -15.41 -7.10 0.02
N LEU A 113 -14.23 -7.71 0.22
CA LEU A 113 -13.12 -7.67 -0.72
C LEU A 113 -13.44 -8.27 -2.09
N HIS A 114 -14.42 -9.19 -2.18
CA HIS A 114 -14.90 -9.71 -3.46
C HIS A 114 -15.54 -8.63 -4.36
N GLU A 115 -15.99 -7.53 -3.78
CA GLU A 115 -16.58 -6.41 -4.51
C GLU A 115 -15.57 -5.31 -4.87
N CYS A 116 -14.37 -5.37 -4.28
CA CYS A 116 -13.30 -4.40 -4.52
C CYS A 116 -12.49 -4.79 -5.76
N ASN A 117 -12.96 -4.37 -6.94
CA ASN A 117 -12.34 -4.66 -8.22
C ASN A 117 -11.93 -3.36 -8.92
N SER A 118 -10.65 -3.10 -8.96
CA SER A 118 -10.06 -1.89 -9.56
C SER A 118 -8.66 -2.21 -10.07
N PRO A 119 -8.18 -1.51 -11.14
CA PRO A 119 -6.81 -1.62 -11.59
C PRO A 119 -5.77 -1.23 -10.53
N TYR A 120 -6.20 -0.53 -9.48
CA TYR A 120 -5.34 0.02 -8.41
C TYR A 120 -5.47 -0.70 -7.07
N ILE A 121 -6.25 -1.78 -7.03
CA ILE A 121 -6.47 -2.61 -5.84
C ILE A 121 -6.06 -4.05 -6.16
N VAL A 122 -5.27 -4.66 -5.27
CA VAL A 122 -4.87 -6.06 -5.40
C VAL A 122 -6.11 -6.96 -5.39
N GLY A 123 -6.19 -7.87 -6.36
CA GLY A 123 -7.30 -8.80 -6.50
C GLY A 123 -7.40 -9.75 -5.31
N PHE A 124 -8.62 -10.11 -4.95
CA PHE A 124 -8.93 -10.97 -3.81
C PHE A 124 -9.62 -12.26 -4.29
N TYR A 125 -9.09 -13.39 -3.87
CA TYR A 125 -9.66 -14.72 -4.20
C TYR A 125 -10.58 -15.26 -3.11
N GLY A 126 -10.25 -15.05 -1.85
CA GLY A 126 -11.04 -15.50 -0.73
C GLY A 126 -10.27 -15.50 0.58
N ALA A 127 -10.98 -15.75 1.68
CA ALA A 127 -10.43 -15.89 3.01
C ALA A 127 -11.08 -17.07 3.71
N PHE A 128 -10.30 -17.80 4.51
CA PHE A 128 -10.76 -18.95 5.27
C PHE A 128 -9.92 -19.14 6.53
N TYR A 129 -10.40 -19.96 7.43
CA TYR A 129 -9.69 -20.33 8.65
C TYR A 129 -9.27 -21.80 8.60
N SER A 130 -8.04 -22.07 8.96
CA SER A 130 -7.49 -23.41 9.12
C SER A 130 -6.37 -23.41 10.16
N ASP A 131 -6.38 -24.41 11.06
CA ASP A 131 -5.31 -24.69 12.03
C ASP A 131 -4.80 -23.47 12.83
N GLY A 132 -5.71 -22.66 13.36
CA GLY A 132 -5.36 -21.51 14.19
C GLY A 132 -4.99 -20.26 13.41
N GLU A 133 -5.08 -20.28 12.08
CA GLU A 133 -4.68 -19.19 11.22
C GLU A 133 -5.80 -18.75 10.29
N ILE A 134 -5.92 -17.43 10.09
CA ILE A 134 -6.73 -16.85 9.02
C ILE A 134 -5.87 -16.76 7.79
N SER A 135 -6.34 -17.33 6.68
CA SER A 135 -5.73 -17.22 5.37
C SER A 135 -6.48 -16.19 4.52
N ILE A 136 -5.73 -15.26 3.94
CA ILE A 136 -6.23 -14.30 2.94
C ILE A 136 -5.49 -14.59 1.64
N CYS A 137 -6.22 -15.02 0.61
CA CYS A 137 -5.66 -15.36 -0.69
C CYS A 137 -5.90 -14.23 -1.68
N MET A 138 -4.83 -13.73 -2.26
CA MET A 138 -4.81 -12.55 -3.11
C MET A 138 -4.05 -12.80 -4.41
N GLU A 139 -4.27 -11.92 -5.36
CA GLU A 139 -3.46 -11.81 -6.58
C GLU A 139 -1.97 -11.75 -6.23
N HIS A 140 -1.16 -12.54 -6.92
CA HIS A 140 0.30 -12.48 -6.79
C HIS A 140 0.87 -11.36 -7.64
N MET A 141 1.59 -10.44 -7.00
CA MET A 141 2.28 -9.32 -7.64
C MET A 141 3.78 -9.64 -7.70
N ASP A 142 4.29 -9.98 -8.88
CA ASP A 142 5.66 -10.50 -9.06
C ASP A 142 6.79 -9.48 -8.83
N GLY A 143 6.47 -8.19 -8.82
CA GLY A 143 7.40 -7.12 -8.45
C GLY A 143 7.55 -6.91 -6.95
N GLY A 144 6.69 -7.52 -6.14
CA GLY A 144 6.66 -7.34 -4.69
C GLY A 144 6.13 -5.98 -4.26
N SER A 145 6.53 -5.55 -3.08
CA SER A 145 6.14 -4.26 -2.49
C SER A 145 7.18 -3.17 -2.76
N LEU A 146 6.74 -1.90 -2.69
CA LEU A 146 7.64 -0.77 -2.97
C LEU A 146 8.74 -0.60 -1.92
N ASP A 147 8.58 -1.08 -0.69
CA ASP A 147 9.69 -1.10 0.29
C ASP A 147 10.80 -2.07 -0.14
N GLN A 148 10.46 -3.22 -0.70
CA GLN A 148 11.41 -4.17 -1.27
C GLN A 148 12.10 -3.61 -2.52
N VAL A 149 11.34 -2.95 -3.39
CA VAL A 149 11.89 -2.25 -4.57
C VAL A 149 12.84 -1.14 -4.14
N LEU A 150 12.47 -0.36 -3.13
CA LEU A 150 13.30 0.72 -2.57
C LEU A 150 14.65 0.22 -2.07
N LYS A 151 14.67 -0.92 -1.38
CA LYS A 151 15.92 -1.54 -0.90
C LYS A 151 16.88 -1.88 -2.04
N LYS A 152 16.36 -2.31 -3.18
CA LYS A 152 17.18 -2.60 -4.38
C LYS A 152 17.56 -1.36 -5.17
N ALA A 153 16.66 -0.39 -5.28
CA ALA A 153 16.87 0.85 -6.04
C ALA A 153 17.74 1.86 -5.29
N GLY A 154 17.74 1.82 -3.95
CA GLY A 154 18.28 2.86 -3.09
C GLY A 154 17.38 4.09 -3.00
N ARG A 155 16.94 4.63 -4.13
CA ARG A 155 15.96 5.71 -4.27
C ARG A 155 15.11 5.47 -5.51
N ILE A 156 13.87 5.93 -5.46
CA ILE A 156 12.95 5.81 -6.59
C ILE A 156 12.87 7.16 -7.30
N PRO A 157 13.12 7.23 -8.62
CA PRO A 157 13.08 8.48 -9.38
C PRO A 157 11.73 9.19 -9.32
N GLU A 158 11.74 10.50 -9.38
CA GLU A 158 10.55 11.35 -9.34
C GLU A 158 9.50 10.96 -10.39
N GLN A 159 9.90 10.65 -11.61
CA GLN A 159 8.97 10.25 -12.68
C GLN A 159 8.23 8.95 -12.34
N ILE A 160 8.91 8.02 -11.71
CA ILE A 160 8.32 6.76 -11.23
C ILE A 160 7.36 7.06 -10.06
N LEU A 161 7.75 7.92 -9.14
CA LEU A 161 6.90 8.33 -8.01
C LEU A 161 5.66 9.10 -8.47
N GLY A 162 5.73 9.80 -9.59
CA GLY A 162 4.55 10.38 -10.23
C GLY A 162 3.50 9.33 -10.61
N LYS A 163 3.91 8.23 -11.22
CA LYS A 163 3.01 7.11 -11.54
C LYS A 163 2.49 6.39 -10.29
N VAL A 164 3.33 6.23 -9.30
CA VAL A 164 2.92 5.68 -7.99
C VAL A 164 1.87 6.58 -7.34
N SER A 165 2.08 7.88 -7.33
CA SER A 165 1.14 8.86 -6.74
C SER A 165 -0.23 8.80 -7.40
N ILE A 166 -0.29 8.72 -8.73
CA ILE A 166 -1.54 8.58 -9.49
C ILE A 166 -2.28 7.29 -9.08
N ALA A 167 -1.57 6.17 -9.05
CA ALA A 167 -2.16 4.89 -8.69
C ALA A 167 -2.71 4.87 -7.26
N VAL A 168 -1.98 5.42 -6.30
CA VAL A 168 -2.42 5.51 -4.90
C VAL A 168 -3.64 6.41 -4.76
N ILE A 169 -3.64 7.59 -5.37
CA ILE A 169 -4.80 8.50 -5.34
C ILE A 169 -6.03 7.83 -5.95
N LYS A 170 -5.89 7.20 -7.12
CA LYS A 170 -7.01 6.50 -7.78
C LYS A 170 -7.50 5.31 -6.95
N GLY A 171 -6.60 4.56 -6.33
CA GLY A 171 -6.97 3.46 -5.43
C GLY A 171 -7.71 3.93 -4.18
N LEU A 172 -7.24 4.97 -3.51
CA LEU A 172 -7.89 5.58 -2.35
C LEU A 172 -9.26 6.17 -2.70
N THR A 173 -9.35 6.83 -3.85
CA THR A 173 -10.61 7.38 -4.37
C THR A 173 -11.63 6.28 -4.64
N TYR A 174 -11.22 5.19 -5.29
CA TYR A 174 -12.07 4.03 -5.53
C TYR A 174 -12.61 3.43 -4.22
N LEU A 175 -11.75 3.17 -3.26
CA LEU A 175 -12.16 2.61 -1.96
C LEU A 175 -13.18 3.52 -1.25
N ARG A 176 -12.95 4.83 -1.27
CA ARG A 176 -13.82 5.80 -0.62
C ARG A 176 -15.17 5.96 -1.34
N GLU A 177 -15.15 6.20 -2.64
CA GLU A 177 -16.37 6.55 -3.40
C GLU A 177 -17.26 5.35 -3.66
N LYS A 178 -16.68 4.19 -4.00
CA LYS A 178 -17.44 2.99 -4.34
C LYS A 178 -17.78 2.12 -3.13
N HIS A 179 -16.96 2.11 -2.09
CA HIS A 179 -17.11 1.19 -0.97
C HIS A 179 -17.17 1.84 0.41
N LYS A 180 -16.95 3.16 0.50
CA LYS A 180 -16.89 3.90 1.79
C LYS A 180 -15.81 3.34 2.74
N ILE A 181 -14.73 2.85 2.18
CA ILE A 181 -13.59 2.27 2.89
C ILE A 181 -12.45 3.28 2.93
N MET A 182 -11.84 3.46 4.10
CA MET A 182 -10.56 4.11 4.30
C MET A 182 -9.47 3.05 4.37
N HIS A 183 -8.29 3.33 3.79
CA HIS A 183 -7.20 2.35 3.77
C HIS A 183 -6.64 2.08 5.18
N ARG A 184 -6.29 3.12 5.91
CA ARG A 184 -5.77 3.13 7.29
C ARG A 184 -4.30 2.73 7.46
N ASP A 185 -3.66 2.16 6.45
CA ASP A 185 -2.26 1.69 6.53
C ASP A 185 -1.50 1.89 5.22
N VAL A 186 -1.54 3.10 4.67
CA VAL A 186 -0.77 3.46 3.47
C VAL A 186 0.69 3.59 3.83
N LYS A 187 1.53 2.77 3.20
CA LYS A 187 2.98 2.74 3.35
C LYS A 187 3.62 1.97 2.20
N PRO A 188 4.93 2.09 1.96
CA PRO A 188 5.57 1.41 0.84
C PRO A 188 5.38 -0.11 0.81
N SER A 189 5.31 -0.76 1.97
CA SER A 189 5.06 -2.21 2.05
C SER A 189 3.65 -2.65 1.66
N ASN A 190 2.70 -1.73 1.59
CA ASN A 190 1.30 -1.96 1.19
C ASN A 190 0.97 -1.43 -0.20
N ILE A 191 1.98 -1.09 -0.98
CA ILE A 191 1.87 -0.73 -2.39
C ILE A 191 2.63 -1.80 -3.17
N LEU A 192 1.91 -2.62 -3.92
CA LEU A 192 2.47 -3.74 -4.68
C LEU A 192 2.56 -3.40 -6.17
N VAL A 193 3.56 -3.96 -6.81
CA VAL A 193 3.85 -3.74 -8.23
C VAL A 193 4.10 -5.06 -8.94
N ASN A 194 3.93 -5.08 -10.26
CA ASN A 194 4.21 -6.25 -11.08
C ASN A 194 4.94 -5.93 -12.37
N SER A 195 5.44 -6.96 -13.04
CA SER A 195 6.21 -6.86 -14.28
C SER A 195 5.41 -6.29 -15.48
N ARG A 196 4.10 -6.23 -15.38
CA ARG A 196 3.22 -5.56 -16.37
C ARG A 196 3.11 -4.05 -16.14
N GLY A 197 3.75 -3.51 -15.10
CA GLY A 197 3.71 -2.10 -14.75
C GLY A 197 2.48 -1.66 -13.96
N GLU A 198 1.75 -2.59 -13.37
CA GLU A 198 0.62 -2.28 -12.50
C GLU A 198 1.09 -1.93 -11.10
N ILE A 199 0.41 -0.96 -10.48
CA ILE A 199 0.68 -0.46 -9.13
C ILE A 199 -0.64 -0.56 -8.35
N LYS A 200 -0.67 -1.32 -7.27
CA LYS A 200 -1.91 -1.65 -6.56
C LYS A 200 -1.75 -1.53 -5.05
N LEU A 201 -2.81 -1.08 -4.38
CA LEU A 201 -2.91 -1.06 -2.93
C LEU A 201 -3.36 -2.42 -2.39
N CYS A 202 -2.81 -2.80 -1.25
CA CYS A 202 -3.22 -3.98 -0.48
C CYS A 202 -3.34 -3.68 1.01
N ASP A 203 -3.86 -4.63 1.77
CA ASP A 203 -3.94 -4.60 3.24
C ASP A 203 -4.70 -3.40 3.82
N PHE A 204 -5.77 -2.97 3.17
CA PHE A 204 -6.65 -1.92 3.69
C PHE A 204 -7.68 -2.47 4.69
N GLY A 205 -8.11 -1.61 5.61
CA GLY A 205 -8.88 -1.97 6.78
C GLY A 205 -10.37 -2.22 6.51
N VAL A 206 -10.73 -3.41 6.03
CA VAL A 206 -12.13 -3.81 5.80
C VAL A 206 -12.75 -4.54 7.00
N SER A 207 -11.95 -5.16 7.86
CA SER A 207 -12.43 -5.86 9.05
C SER A 207 -12.06 -5.10 10.31
N GLY A 208 -13.04 -4.47 10.94
CA GLY A 208 -12.86 -3.78 12.22
C GLY A 208 -12.42 -4.76 13.32
N GLN A 209 -13.00 -5.95 13.34
CA GLN A 209 -12.65 -6.99 14.31
C GLN A 209 -11.21 -7.51 14.15
N LEU A 210 -10.72 -7.63 12.90
CA LEU A 210 -9.32 -7.99 12.64
C LEU A 210 -8.38 -6.89 13.13
N ILE A 211 -8.69 -5.62 12.85
CA ILE A 211 -7.92 -4.46 13.31
C ILE A 211 -7.83 -4.47 14.84
N ASP A 212 -8.95 -4.65 15.53
CA ASP A 212 -9.01 -4.68 16.99
C ASP A 212 -8.22 -5.86 17.57
N SER A 213 -8.32 -7.04 16.95
CA SER A 213 -7.61 -8.25 17.38
C SER A 213 -6.09 -8.14 17.19
N MET A 214 -5.64 -7.33 16.25
CA MET A 214 -4.21 -7.08 15.93
C MET A 214 -3.64 -5.83 16.60
N ALA A 215 -4.44 -5.04 17.31
CA ALA A 215 -4.02 -3.73 17.84
C ALA A 215 -2.76 -3.82 18.73
N ASN A 216 -2.55 -4.93 19.43
CA ASN A 216 -1.38 -5.16 20.27
C ASN A 216 -0.11 -5.57 19.48
N SER A 217 -0.25 -5.90 18.20
CA SER A 217 0.86 -6.38 17.34
C SER A 217 1.59 -5.24 16.61
N PHE A 218 1.08 -4.00 16.70
CA PHE A 218 1.62 -2.84 15.97
C PHE A 218 2.76 -2.12 16.71
N VAL A 219 3.23 -2.62 17.84
CA VAL A 219 4.30 -2.00 18.61
C VAL A 219 5.66 -2.33 17.98
N GLY A 220 6.26 -1.39 17.25
CA GLY A 220 7.63 -1.47 16.79
C GLY A 220 7.93 -1.12 15.32
N THR A 221 6.93 -0.85 14.51
CA THR A 221 7.13 -0.42 13.11
C THR A 221 7.20 1.11 13.04
N ARG A 222 8.03 1.65 12.13
CA ARG A 222 8.09 3.08 11.81
C ARG A 222 6.68 3.60 11.57
N SER A 223 6.33 4.74 12.17
CA SER A 223 4.97 5.25 12.08
C SER A 223 4.75 6.06 10.81
N TYR A 224 3.71 5.69 10.07
CA TYR A 224 3.17 6.47 8.96
C TYR A 224 1.86 7.16 9.35
N MET A 225 1.50 7.07 10.63
CA MET A 225 0.29 7.68 11.16
C MET A 225 0.38 9.20 11.17
N SER A 226 -0.73 9.84 10.81
CA SER A 226 -0.88 11.28 10.83
C SER A 226 -0.82 11.84 12.27
N PRO A 227 -0.44 13.14 12.43
CA PRO A 227 -0.42 13.78 13.74
C PRO A 227 -1.76 13.70 14.48
N GLU A 228 -2.87 13.94 13.80
CA GLU A 228 -4.21 13.88 14.37
C GLU A 228 -4.58 12.47 14.85
N ARG A 229 -4.16 11.43 14.12
CA ARG A 229 -4.39 10.05 14.51
C ARG A 229 -3.57 9.66 15.75
N LEU A 230 -2.33 10.13 15.84
CA LEU A 230 -1.47 9.92 17.02
C LEU A 230 -2.01 10.63 18.27
N GLN A 231 -2.73 11.73 18.08
CA GLN A 231 -3.41 12.46 19.15
C GLN A 231 -4.78 11.88 19.54
N GLY A 232 -5.19 10.76 18.92
CA GLY A 232 -6.42 10.07 19.25
C GLY A 232 -7.69 10.68 18.65
N THR A 233 -7.57 11.58 17.68
CA THR A 233 -8.72 12.10 16.95
C THR A 233 -9.24 11.11 15.90
N HIS A 234 -10.47 11.32 15.43
CA HIS A 234 -11.09 10.42 14.49
C HIS A 234 -10.31 10.30 13.19
N TYR A 235 -10.12 9.06 12.75
CA TYR A 235 -9.49 8.73 11.48
C TYR A 235 -10.36 9.21 10.32
N SER A 236 -9.72 9.81 9.31
CA SER A 236 -10.37 10.20 8.07
C SER A 236 -9.48 9.85 6.86
N VAL A 237 -10.02 10.00 5.67
CA VAL A 237 -9.26 9.86 4.42
C VAL A 237 -8.06 10.82 4.36
N GLN A 238 -8.14 11.95 5.06
CA GLN A 238 -7.04 12.91 5.19
C GLN A 238 -5.81 12.32 5.88
N SER A 239 -6.01 11.33 6.77
CA SER A 239 -4.91 10.58 7.39
C SER A 239 -4.18 9.68 6.38
N ASP A 240 -4.90 9.07 5.45
CA ASP A 240 -4.28 8.30 4.35
C ASP A 240 -3.43 9.18 3.43
N ILE A 241 -3.84 10.42 3.21
CA ILE A 241 -3.07 11.40 2.41
C ILE A 241 -1.75 11.74 3.08
N TRP A 242 -1.74 11.95 4.39
CA TRP A 242 -0.50 12.13 5.15
C TRP A 242 0.45 10.94 4.96
N SER A 243 -0.07 9.74 5.16
CA SER A 243 0.72 8.49 5.02
C SER A 243 1.29 8.32 3.62
N MET A 244 0.54 8.68 2.58
CA MET A 244 1.01 8.71 1.19
C MET A 244 2.15 9.72 1.02
N GLY A 245 1.98 10.94 1.50
CA GLY A 245 3.01 11.98 1.42
C GLY A 245 4.31 11.56 2.09
N LEU A 246 4.22 11.02 3.30
CA LEU A 246 5.37 10.51 4.04
C LEU A 246 6.07 9.37 3.32
N SER A 247 5.31 8.44 2.75
CA SER A 247 5.83 7.33 1.93
C SER A 247 6.55 7.82 0.67
N LEU A 248 6.05 8.85 0.02
CA LEU A 248 6.68 9.45 -1.16
C LEU A 248 8.01 10.10 -0.80
N VAL A 249 8.11 10.80 0.32
CA VAL A 249 9.40 11.37 0.79
C VAL A 249 10.40 10.26 1.08
N GLU A 250 9.99 9.22 1.78
CA GLU A 250 10.85 8.06 2.06
C GLU A 250 11.41 7.44 0.78
N MET A 251 10.55 7.18 -0.20
CA MET A 251 10.96 6.57 -1.47
C MET A 251 11.83 7.49 -2.33
N ALA A 252 11.60 8.80 -2.27
CA ALA A 252 12.39 9.79 -3.01
C ALA A 252 13.79 9.99 -2.41
N VAL A 253 13.89 9.99 -1.09
CA VAL A 253 15.14 10.20 -0.34
C VAL A 253 15.92 8.90 -0.14
N GLY A 254 15.23 7.77 -0.06
CA GLY A 254 15.82 6.45 0.11
C GLY A 254 15.89 5.96 1.55
N ARG A 255 15.38 6.75 2.50
CA ARG A 255 15.25 6.37 3.90
C ARG A 255 14.01 6.97 4.55
N TYR A 256 13.57 6.38 5.64
CA TYR A 256 12.48 6.94 6.44
C TYR A 256 12.83 8.36 6.89
N PRO A 257 11.99 9.37 6.58
CA PRO A 257 12.39 10.77 6.64
C PRO A 257 12.28 11.43 8.02
N ILE A 258 12.05 10.68 9.08
CA ILE A 258 11.96 11.18 10.44
C ILE A 258 12.95 10.43 11.34
N PRO A 259 13.91 11.12 11.99
CA PRO A 259 14.21 12.56 11.87
C PRO A 259 14.77 12.92 10.48
N PRO A 260 14.59 14.16 10.02
CA PRO A 260 15.07 14.55 8.68
C PRO A 260 16.60 14.45 8.60
N PRO A 261 17.13 14.10 7.41
CA PRO A 261 18.57 14.09 7.18
C PRO A 261 19.17 15.49 7.35
N ASP A 262 20.38 15.58 7.88
CA ASP A 262 21.10 16.83 7.95
C ASP A 262 21.76 17.20 6.60
N ALA A 263 22.33 18.41 6.50
CA ALA A 263 22.92 18.91 5.26
C ALA A 263 24.05 18.00 4.74
N LYS A 264 24.84 17.40 5.62
CA LYS A 264 25.93 16.49 5.24
C LYS A 264 25.39 15.16 4.72
N GLU A 265 24.36 14.63 5.34
CA GLU A 265 23.68 13.42 4.87
C GLU A 265 23.05 13.65 3.48
N LEU A 266 22.41 14.80 3.27
CA LEU A 266 21.83 15.17 1.96
C LEU A 266 22.93 15.35 0.89
N GLU A 267 24.05 15.98 1.21
CA GLU A 267 25.18 16.10 0.30
C GLU A 267 25.74 14.72 -0.09
N LEU A 268 25.89 13.81 0.87
CA LEU A 268 26.32 12.44 0.61
C LEU A 268 25.33 11.66 -0.25
N MET A 269 24.02 11.83 -0.01
CA MET A 269 22.98 11.13 -0.75
C MET A 269 22.86 11.59 -2.20
N PHE A 270 22.96 12.89 -2.46
CA PHE A 270 22.66 13.49 -3.77
C PHE A 270 23.89 14.02 -4.50
N GLY A 271 25.09 14.02 -3.86
CA GLY A 271 26.35 14.43 -4.48
C GLY A 271 26.43 15.91 -4.89
N CYS A 272 25.54 16.75 -4.41
CA CYS A 272 25.50 18.18 -4.67
C CYS A 272 25.23 18.95 -3.37
N GLN A 273 25.69 20.20 -3.30
CA GLN A 273 25.26 21.09 -2.23
C GLN A 273 23.77 21.35 -2.41
N VAL A 274 22.97 20.79 -1.51
CA VAL A 274 21.55 21.09 -1.43
C VAL A 274 21.44 22.42 -0.69
N GLU A 275 20.91 23.46 -1.32
CA GLU A 275 20.49 24.68 -0.61
C GLU A 275 19.36 24.28 0.32
N GLY A 276 19.73 23.89 1.54
CA GLY A 276 18.78 23.65 2.59
C GLY A 276 18.46 24.95 3.30
N ASP A 277 17.19 25.28 3.44
CA ASP A 277 16.72 26.01 4.62
C ASP A 277 17.05 25.12 5.83
N ALA A 278 18.30 25.24 6.27
CA ALA A 278 18.73 24.69 7.54
C ALA A 278 18.00 25.48 8.62
N ALA A 279 16.83 25.03 9.01
CA ALA A 279 16.31 25.37 10.32
C ALA A 279 17.39 24.88 11.29
N GLU A 280 18.14 25.82 11.87
CA GLU A 280 19.06 25.57 12.96
C GLU A 280 18.29 24.88 14.08
N THR A 281 18.37 23.56 14.11
CA THR A 281 18.00 22.81 15.29
C THR A 281 19.09 23.06 16.32
N PRO A 282 18.76 23.59 17.51
CA PRO A 282 19.75 23.80 18.54
C PRO A 282 20.43 22.49 18.91
N PRO A 283 21.76 22.48 19.12
CA PRO A 283 22.48 21.25 19.45
C PRO A 283 21.98 20.72 20.80
N ARG A 284 21.46 19.49 20.80
CA ARG A 284 21.16 18.78 22.05
C ARG A 284 22.46 18.50 22.82
N PRO A 285 22.45 18.60 24.17
CA PRO A 285 23.65 18.38 25.00
C PRO A 285 24.20 16.97 24.78
N ARG A 286 25.50 16.90 24.52
CA ARG A 286 26.26 15.64 24.38
C ARG A 286 26.38 14.97 25.74
N THR A 287 25.94 13.73 25.87
CA THR A 287 26.35 12.84 26.97
C THR A 287 27.76 12.35 26.68
N PRO A 288 28.73 12.46 27.65
CA PRO A 288 30.09 12.00 27.45
C PRO A 288 30.16 10.49 27.55
N GLY A 289 30.86 9.85 26.61
CA GLY A 289 31.42 8.53 26.77
C GLY A 289 30.86 7.40 25.91
N ARG A 290 31.19 7.41 24.60
CA ARG A 290 31.31 6.16 23.85
C ARG A 290 32.30 6.31 22.69
N PRO A 291 33.21 5.31 22.45
CA PRO A 291 34.21 5.42 21.40
C PRO A 291 33.65 5.24 20.01
N LEU A 292 34.21 5.99 19.05
CA LEU A 292 33.98 5.89 17.63
C LEU A 292 34.38 4.50 17.10
N SER A 293 33.42 3.73 16.59
CA SER A 293 33.71 2.66 15.64
C SER A 293 33.15 3.05 14.28
N SER A 294 34.05 3.17 13.32
CA SER A 294 33.77 3.41 11.91
C SER A 294 33.12 2.19 11.31
N TYR A 295 32.06 2.41 10.57
CA TYR A 295 31.48 1.73 9.40
C TYR A 295 29.96 1.80 9.44
N GLY A 296 29.36 2.50 8.47
CA GLY A 296 27.93 2.46 8.17
C GLY A 296 27.25 3.83 8.17
N MET A 297 26.64 4.16 7.07
CA MET A 297 25.88 5.38 6.78
C MET A 297 24.59 5.48 7.61
N ASP A 298 24.70 5.55 8.92
CA ASP A 298 23.64 5.98 9.83
C ASP A 298 24.25 6.21 11.21
N SER A 299 24.84 7.38 11.42
CA SER A 299 25.59 7.67 12.65
C SER A 299 24.72 8.11 13.84
N ARG A 300 23.38 8.09 13.67
CA ARG A 300 22.45 8.40 14.77
C ARG A 300 21.82 7.12 15.31
N PRO A 301 21.76 6.95 16.63
CA PRO A 301 20.96 5.86 17.19
C PRO A 301 19.49 6.05 16.76
N PRO A 302 18.77 4.95 16.43
CA PRO A 302 17.36 5.04 16.09
C PRO A 302 16.59 5.69 17.24
N MET A 303 15.66 6.61 16.91
CA MET A 303 14.76 7.20 17.91
C MET A 303 13.94 6.11 18.59
N ALA A 304 13.76 6.22 19.89
CA ALA A 304 12.78 5.40 20.59
C ALA A 304 11.37 5.69 20.01
N ILE A 305 10.50 4.68 19.99
CA ILE A 305 9.19 4.80 19.36
C ILE A 305 8.40 6.00 19.89
N PHE A 306 8.40 6.25 21.19
CA PHE A 306 7.70 7.38 21.79
C PHE A 306 8.31 8.74 21.41
N GLU A 307 9.63 8.83 21.25
CA GLU A 307 10.27 10.04 20.71
C GLU A 307 9.87 10.31 19.27
N LEU A 308 9.78 9.27 18.45
CA LEU A 308 9.34 9.36 17.06
C LEU A 308 7.91 9.89 16.97
N LEU A 309 6.99 9.35 17.77
CA LEU A 309 5.58 9.77 17.78
C LEU A 309 5.44 11.22 18.26
N ASP A 310 6.19 11.59 19.30
CA ASP A 310 6.25 12.97 19.80
C ASP A 310 6.80 13.95 18.74
N TYR A 311 7.82 13.53 18.02
CA TYR A 311 8.41 14.30 16.92
C TYR A 311 7.39 14.57 15.80
N ILE A 312 6.63 13.55 15.36
CA ILE A 312 5.60 13.69 14.32
C ILE A 312 4.53 14.71 14.73
N VAL A 313 4.13 14.71 16.00
CA VAL A 313 3.09 15.60 16.53
C VAL A 313 3.60 17.02 16.69
N ASN A 314 4.79 17.23 17.21
CA ASN A 314 5.27 18.53 17.67
C ASN A 314 6.21 19.25 16.72
N GLU A 315 6.96 18.53 15.90
CA GLU A 315 7.96 19.11 15.00
C GLU A 315 7.37 19.39 13.60
N PRO A 316 8.01 20.25 12.79
CA PRO A 316 7.58 20.48 11.41
C PRO A 316 7.58 19.19 10.58
N PRO A 317 6.67 19.07 9.59
CA PRO A 317 6.64 17.90 8.73
C PRO A 317 7.92 17.79 7.88
N PRO A 318 8.31 16.57 7.48
CA PRO A 318 9.43 16.38 6.57
C PRO A 318 9.18 17.02 5.21
N LYS A 319 10.25 17.44 4.54
CA LYS A 319 10.24 18.05 3.22
C LYS A 319 11.16 17.31 2.28
N LEU A 320 10.89 17.41 0.97
CA LEU A 320 11.86 17.02 -0.04
C LEU A 320 13.01 18.04 -0.10
N PRO A 321 14.26 17.59 -0.32
CA PRO A 321 15.39 18.50 -0.50
C PRO A 321 15.20 19.40 -1.72
N SER A 322 15.51 20.70 -1.56
CA SER A 322 15.50 21.68 -2.65
C SER A 322 16.63 21.40 -3.65
N GLY A 323 16.43 21.75 -4.91
CA GLY A 323 17.44 21.63 -5.95
C GLY A 323 17.65 20.23 -6.54
N VAL A 324 17.03 19.21 -5.97
CA VAL A 324 17.09 17.82 -6.43
C VAL A 324 15.79 17.39 -7.10
N PHE A 325 14.66 17.84 -6.58
CA PHE A 325 13.33 17.52 -7.07
C PHE A 325 12.65 18.74 -7.67
N SER A 326 11.70 18.54 -8.58
CA SER A 326 10.91 19.61 -9.14
C SER A 326 10.12 20.38 -8.10
N LEU A 327 9.86 21.65 -8.36
CA LEU A 327 9.02 22.48 -7.47
C LEU A 327 7.60 21.92 -7.35
N GLU A 328 7.07 21.34 -8.42
CA GLU A 328 5.74 20.71 -8.45
C GLU A 328 5.67 19.49 -7.53
N PHE A 329 6.70 18.66 -7.53
CA PHE A 329 6.75 17.51 -6.62
C PHE A 329 6.91 17.94 -5.16
N GLN A 330 7.77 18.93 -4.89
CA GLN A 330 7.91 19.50 -3.55
C GLN A 330 6.58 20.07 -3.04
N ASP A 331 5.89 20.85 -3.86
CA ASP A 331 4.58 21.43 -3.49
C ASP A 331 3.51 20.36 -3.25
N PHE A 332 3.47 19.34 -4.10
CA PHE A 332 2.56 18.19 -3.96
C PHE A 332 2.74 17.49 -2.60
N VAL A 333 3.97 17.14 -2.26
CA VAL A 333 4.31 16.49 -0.98
C VAL A 333 4.00 17.42 0.20
N ASN A 334 4.33 18.70 0.11
CA ASN A 334 4.04 19.65 1.16
C ASN A 334 2.53 19.76 1.45
N LYS A 335 1.69 19.69 0.41
CA LYS A 335 0.23 19.70 0.57
C LYS A 335 -0.32 18.42 1.19
N CYS A 336 0.34 17.28 0.96
CA CYS A 336 0.01 16.02 1.63
C CYS A 336 0.40 16.02 3.11
N LEU A 337 1.46 16.73 3.48
CA LEU A 337 2.06 16.73 4.81
C LEU A 337 1.71 17.95 5.66
N ILE A 338 0.67 18.68 5.33
CA ILE A 338 0.10 19.72 6.20
C ILE A 338 -0.44 19.03 7.46
N LYS A 339 0.02 19.48 8.64
CA LYS A 339 -0.32 18.82 9.91
C LYS A 339 -1.78 18.97 10.28
N ASN A 340 -2.40 20.09 9.98
CA ASN A 340 -3.84 20.28 10.17
C ASN A 340 -4.63 19.55 9.06
N PRO A 341 -5.40 18.51 9.39
CA PRO A 341 -6.14 17.74 8.39
C PRO A 341 -7.19 18.58 7.63
N ALA A 342 -7.71 19.64 8.21
CA ALA A 342 -8.65 20.55 7.56
C ALA A 342 -8.01 21.40 6.44
N GLU A 343 -6.72 21.71 6.57
CA GLU A 343 -5.94 22.48 5.60
C GLU A 343 -5.21 21.57 4.60
N ARG A 344 -4.98 20.32 4.97
CA ARG A 344 -4.35 19.32 4.10
C ARG A 344 -5.18 19.10 2.84
N ALA A 345 -4.52 19.01 1.68
CA ALA A 345 -5.19 18.74 0.42
C ALA A 345 -6.01 17.44 0.48
N ASP A 346 -7.19 17.45 -0.12
CA ASP A 346 -8.02 16.27 -0.30
C ASP A 346 -7.70 15.52 -1.60
N LEU A 347 -8.28 14.33 -1.81
CA LEU A 347 -8.03 13.52 -2.99
C LEU A 347 -8.39 14.23 -4.30
N LYS A 348 -9.46 15.03 -4.32
CA LYS A 348 -9.89 15.77 -5.51
C LYS A 348 -8.90 16.88 -5.88
N GLN A 349 -8.42 17.62 -4.88
CA GLN A 349 -7.39 18.66 -5.05
C GLN A 349 -6.08 18.06 -5.53
N LEU A 350 -5.66 16.93 -4.97
CA LEU A 350 -4.44 16.24 -5.38
C LEU A 350 -4.53 15.71 -6.82
N MET A 351 -5.69 15.20 -7.24
CA MET A 351 -5.86 14.66 -8.58
C MET A 351 -5.69 15.72 -9.68
N VAL A 352 -5.99 16.97 -9.40
CA VAL A 352 -5.82 18.10 -10.33
C VAL A 352 -4.54 18.92 -10.10
N HIS A 353 -3.69 18.48 -9.17
CA HIS A 353 -2.41 19.13 -8.90
C HIS A 353 -1.48 19.08 -10.12
N THR A 354 -0.68 20.12 -10.32
CA THR A 354 0.23 20.22 -11.48
C THR A 354 1.21 19.05 -11.58
N PHE A 355 1.72 18.57 -10.47
CA PHE A 355 2.58 17.37 -10.44
C PHE A 355 1.87 16.14 -11.00
N ILE A 356 0.62 15.92 -10.62
CA ILE A 356 -0.18 14.77 -11.08
C ILE A 356 -0.54 14.91 -12.55
N LYS A 357 -0.96 16.09 -13.00
CA LYS A 357 -1.26 16.34 -14.41
C LYS A 357 -0.04 16.14 -15.31
N ARG A 358 1.11 16.63 -14.88
CA ARG A 358 2.39 16.42 -15.58
C ARG A 358 2.75 14.93 -15.62
N SER A 359 2.69 14.26 -14.49
CA SER A 359 3.01 12.82 -14.38
C SER A 359 2.07 11.94 -15.20
N ASP A 360 0.80 12.32 -15.31
CA ASP A 360 -0.17 11.60 -16.14
C ASP A 360 0.12 11.73 -17.64
N ALA A 361 0.56 12.92 -18.06
CA ALA A 361 0.91 13.21 -19.45
C ALA A 361 2.28 12.65 -19.86
N GLU A 362 3.20 12.40 -18.93
CA GLU A 362 4.51 11.85 -19.22
C GLU A 362 4.43 10.37 -19.60
N GLU A 363 5.12 10.01 -20.69
CA GLU A 363 5.34 8.61 -21.05
C GLU A 363 6.52 8.07 -20.25
N VAL A 364 6.22 7.18 -19.28
CA VAL A 364 7.21 6.53 -18.43
C VAL A 364 7.06 5.02 -18.57
N ASP A 365 8.15 4.36 -18.96
CA ASP A 365 8.22 2.89 -18.95
C ASP A 365 8.44 2.37 -17.53
N PHE A 366 7.38 2.36 -16.74
CA PHE A 366 7.41 1.87 -15.37
C PHE A 366 7.80 0.38 -15.30
N ALA A 367 7.21 -0.43 -16.18
CA ALA A 367 7.49 -1.88 -16.22
C ALA A 367 8.96 -2.15 -16.53
N GLY A 368 9.54 -1.46 -17.52
CA GLY A 368 10.96 -1.59 -17.87
C GLY A 368 11.88 -1.13 -16.75
N TRP A 369 11.59 0.00 -16.13
CA TRP A 369 12.36 0.47 -14.97
C TRP A 369 12.31 -0.53 -13.81
N LEU A 370 11.13 -1.04 -13.47
CA LEU A 370 10.94 -2.00 -12.39
C LEU A 370 11.71 -3.28 -12.65
N CYS A 371 11.52 -3.88 -13.83
CA CYS A 371 12.15 -5.15 -14.18
C CYS A 371 13.69 -5.03 -14.20
N SER A 372 14.22 -3.93 -14.70
CA SER A 372 15.67 -3.65 -14.67
C SER A 372 16.19 -3.50 -13.24
N THR A 373 15.43 -2.85 -12.37
CA THR A 373 15.82 -2.56 -10.99
C THR A 373 15.86 -3.80 -10.12
N ILE A 374 14.85 -4.68 -10.25
CA ILE A 374 14.71 -5.86 -9.40
C ILE A 374 15.16 -7.17 -10.06
N GLY A 375 15.58 -7.13 -11.33
CA GLY A 375 16.08 -8.30 -12.06
C GLY A 375 14.98 -9.25 -12.54
N LEU A 376 13.80 -8.71 -12.90
CA LEU A 376 12.73 -9.48 -13.53
C LEU A 376 12.77 -9.38 -15.06
N ASN A 377 12.28 -10.43 -15.72
CA ASN A 377 12.04 -10.40 -17.17
C ASN A 377 10.70 -9.71 -17.45
N GLN A 378 10.70 -8.71 -18.36
CA GLN A 378 9.47 -8.13 -18.87
C GLN A 378 8.68 -9.20 -19.65
N PRO A 379 7.34 -9.31 -19.45
CA PRO A 379 6.50 -10.15 -20.29
C PRO A 379 6.62 -9.66 -21.75
N SER A 380 6.85 -10.59 -22.68
CA SER A 380 6.85 -10.27 -24.11
C SER A 380 5.50 -9.68 -24.49
N THR A 381 5.51 -8.48 -25.06
CA THR A 381 4.33 -7.90 -25.70
C THR A 381 3.91 -8.86 -26.81
N PRO A 382 2.63 -9.26 -26.94
CA PRO A 382 2.19 -10.04 -28.08
C PRO A 382 2.49 -9.23 -29.34
N THR A 383 3.45 -9.68 -30.12
CA THR A 383 3.69 -9.15 -31.48
C THR A 383 2.42 -9.43 -32.26
N HIS A 384 1.73 -8.38 -32.66
CA HIS A 384 0.72 -8.48 -33.72
C HIS A 384 1.42 -9.05 -34.95
N VAL A 385 1.23 -10.35 -35.17
CA VAL A 385 1.53 -10.94 -36.47
C VAL A 385 0.50 -10.31 -37.42
N ALA A 386 0.98 -9.36 -38.19
CA ALA A 386 0.23 -8.88 -39.35
C ALA A 386 0.08 -10.06 -40.27
N SER A 387 -1.15 -10.55 -40.40
CA SER A 387 -1.53 -11.51 -41.45
C SER A 387 -1.35 -10.81 -42.80
N VAL A 388 -0.46 -11.32 -43.62
CA VAL A 388 -0.37 -11.04 -45.06
C VAL A 388 -1.53 -11.71 -45.75
#